data_297d44b5252376512a9fd9afe38753ad
#
_entry.id   297d44b5252376512a9fd9afe38753ad
#
_cell.length_a   1.000
_cell.length_b   1.000
_cell.length_c   1.000
_cell.angle_alpha   90.00
_cell.angle_beta   90.00
_cell.angle_gamma   90.00
#
_symmetry.space_group_name_H-M   'P 1'
#
loop_
_entity.id
_entity.type
_entity.pdbx_description
1 polymer ?
#
loop_
_entity_poly.entity_id
_entity_poly.type
_entity_poly.pdbx_seq_one_letter_code
_entity_poly.pdbx_strand_id
1 'polypeptide(L)'
;MAEKLFGMRFGRRSTPGRINAPPVLTTDGLVKIYGKRTVVNGVSFEVRQGEVVGLLGPNGAGKTTSFRMTCGLIAANAGKVFLGEDDVSSWPMYRRAREGRMGYLPQDRSVFGSLSTEKNLYLAMELLNIPRSKRKKKCEELLKKFNLWHVRKTIVGAGGTGGLSGGERRRLEIARALLSEPQILMLDEPFANVDPNTVTEIQKVISELSAEGIAILITDHQIDATMEIAQYCYVIYDGQVLCNGDPVSVLSHPEARKLYFGEKSQQQLENLMKKIRQHQGRYSAPADPPPRRRERVWRTGGDSGEGRPAPPRHADDETIRPTGRSGKNFFMDDYFDEEDPPRRRK
;
A
#
# COMPACT_ATOMS: atom_id res chain seq x y z
N MET A 1 24.29 -26.87 -21.21
CA MET A 1 22.97 -26.63 -21.84
C MET A 1 22.05 -25.76 -20.99
N ALA A 2 22.57 -24.84 -20.18
CA ALA A 2 21.77 -24.00 -19.24
C ALA A 2 21.81 -22.49 -19.56
N GLU A 3 22.36 -22.06 -20.70
CA GLU A 3 22.57 -20.64 -21.02
C GLU A 3 21.63 -20.04 -22.08
N LYS A 4 20.63 -20.78 -22.55
CA LYS A 4 19.75 -20.30 -23.65
C LYS A 4 18.31 -19.90 -23.26
N LEU A 5 17.98 -19.76 -21.97
CA LEU A 5 16.63 -19.35 -21.50
C LEU A 5 16.54 -17.93 -20.94
N PHE A 6 17.63 -17.13 -20.99
CA PHE A 6 17.71 -15.80 -20.39
C PHE A 6 17.53 -14.68 -21.42
N GLY A 7 16.55 -14.75 -22.28
CA GLY A 7 16.36 -13.79 -23.36
C GLY A 7 14.92 -13.39 -23.69
N MET A 8 13.95 -13.70 -22.85
CA MET A 8 12.61 -13.17 -23.06
C MET A 8 12.48 -11.78 -22.41
N ARG A 9 12.88 -10.73 -23.16
CA ARG A 9 12.29 -9.39 -22.97
C ARG A 9 10.80 -9.57 -23.00
N PHE A 10 10.10 -9.20 -21.91
CA PHE A 10 8.65 -9.04 -21.89
C PHE A 10 8.30 -8.05 -23.00
N GLY A 11 8.03 -8.55 -24.19
CA GLY A 11 7.51 -7.77 -25.29
C GLY A 11 6.19 -7.17 -24.83
N ARG A 12 6.00 -5.87 -25.04
CA ARG A 12 4.76 -5.12 -24.84
C ARG A 12 3.62 -5.78 -25.63
N ARG A 13 3.08 -6.91 -25.16
CA ARG A 13 1.79 -7.42 -25.63
C ARG A 13 0.75 -6.65 -24.86
N SER A 14 0.06 -5.74 -25.54
CA SER A 14 -1.13 -5.09 -25.01
C SER A 14 -2.15 -6.19 -24.71
N THR A 15 -2.39 -6.45 -23.44
CA THR A 15 -3.47 -7.36 -23.01
C THR A 15 -4.79 -6.61 -23.31
N PRO A 16 -5.72 -7.20 -24.07
CA PRO A 16 -6.99 -6.56 -24.35
C PRO A 16 -7.69 -6.16 -23.05
N GLY A 17 -8.20 -4.92 -22.98
CA GLY A 17 -8.93 -4.41 -21.82
C GLY A 17 -8.09 -3.77 -20.72
N ARG A 18 -6.74 -3.80 -20.80
CA ARG A 18 -5.87 -3.20 -19.79
C ARG A 18 -5.50 -1.76 -20.14
N ILE A 19 -5.39 -0.88 -19.12
CA ILE A 19 -4.99 0.52 -19.34
C ILE A 19 -3.59 0.61 -19.98
N ASN A 20 -3.46 1.53 -20.96
CA ASN A 20 -2.18 1.75 -21.65
C ASN A 20 -1.30 2.73 -20.88
N ALA A 21 -0.87 2.36 -19.69
CA ALA A 21 0.02 3.13 -18.83
C ALA A 21 1.31 2.34 -18.53
N PRO A 22 2.43 3.00 -18.18
CA PRO A 22 3.65 2.30 -17.82
C PRO A 22 3.49 1.49 -16.53
N PRO A 23 4.14 0.32 -16.41
CA PRO A 23 4.17 -0.42 -15.16
C PRO A 23 4.94 0.37 -14.09
N VAL A 24 4.35 0.48 -12.91
CA VAL A 24 4.95 1.07 -11.70
C VAL A 24 5.56 -0.02 -10.82
N LEU A 25 4.92 -1.18 -10.79
CA LEU A 25 5.39 -2.37 -10.08
C LEU A 25 5.37 -3.56 -11.03
N THR A 26 6.46 -4.32 -11.01
CA THR A 26 6.54 -5.61 -11.72
C THR A 26 7.19 -6.64 -10.80
N THR A 27 6.64 -7.84 -10.77
CA THR A 27 7.26 -9.01 -10.13
C THR A 27 7.53 -10.06 -11.21
N ASP A 28 8.68 -10.71 -11.12
CA ASP A 28 9.09 -11.73 -12.08
C ASP A 28 9.51 -13.00 -11.35
N GLY A 29 8.76 -14.07 -11.52
CA GLY A 29 9.07 -15.40 -11.06
C GLY A 29 9.29 -15.54 -9.54
N LEU A 30 8.49 -14.83 -8.69
CA LEU A 30 8.66 -14.88 -7.23
C LEU A 30 8.50 -16.30 -6.70
N VAL A 31 9.47 -16.75 -5.89
CA VAL A 31 9.46 -18.05 -5.21
C VAL A 31 9.66 -17.85 -3.72
N LYS A 32 8.86 -18.58 -2.90
CA LYS A 32 9.03 -18.66 -1.45
C LYS A 32 8.90 -20.08 -0.96
N ILE A 33 9.91 -20.52 -0.22
CA ILE A 33 10.01 -21.84 0.37
C ILE A 33 10.14 -21.69 1.90
N TYR A 34 9.30 -22.38 2.65
CA TYR A 34 9.40 -22.51 4.10
C TYR A 34 9.66 -23.98 4.46
N GLY A 35 10.86 -24.26 4.96
CA GLY A 35 11.31 -25.64 5.19
C GLY A 35 11.29 -26.45 3.88
N LYS A 36 10.41 -27.43 3.78
CA LYS A 36 10.21 -28.27 2.57
C LYS A 36 9.04 -27.85 1.70
N ARG A 37 8.24 -26.85 2.14
CA ARG A 37 7.01 -26.44 1.44
C ARG A 37 7.28 -25.20 0.59
N THR A 38 7.06 -25.32 -0.71
CA THR A 38 6.99 -24.18 -1.62
C THR A 38 5.61 -23.56 -1.51
N VAL A 39 5.54 -22.32 -0.99
CA VAL A 39 4.28 -21.59 -0.78
C VAL A 39 3.98 -20.65 -1.95
N VAL A 40 5.01 -20.14 -2.60
CA VAL A 40 4.92 -19.35 -3.83
C VAL A 40 5.90 -19.93 -4.83
N ASN A 41 5.43 -20.20 -6.05
CA ASN A 41 6.17 -20.92 -7.07
C ASN A 41 6.06 -20.20 -8.43
N GLY A 42 6.92 -19.21 -8.67
CA GLY A 42 7.02 -18.51 -9.95
C GLY A 42 5.93 -17.46 -10.18
N VAL A 43 5.44 -16.80 -9.12
CA VAL A 43 4.37 -15.78 -9.24
C VAL A 43 4.92 -14.52 -9.90
N SER A 44 4.30 -14.11 -11.01
CA SER A 44 4.58 -12.88 -11.73
C SER A 44 3.31 -12.05 -11.91
N PHE A 45 3.38 -10.76 -11.64
CA PHE A 45 2.31 -9.80 -11.88
C PHE A 45 2.87 -8.39 -12.05
N GLU A 46 2.06 -7.50 -12.61
CA GLU A 46 2.40 -6.09 -12.76
C GLU A 46 1.23 -5.19 -12.36
N VAL A 47 1.54 -3.98 -11.91
CA VAL A 47 0.58 -2.91 -11.62
C VAL A 47 0.99 -1.68 -12.38
N ARG A 48 0.07 -1.10 -13.14
CA ARG A 48 0.33 0.08 -13.98
C ARG A 48 -0.09 1.36 -13.27
N GLN A 49 0.43 2.50 -13.73
CA GLN A 49 0.07 3.79 -13.18
C GLN A 49 -1.44 4.03 -13.29
N GLY A 50 -2.06 4.44 -12.19
CA GLY A 50 -3.50 4.67 -12.12
C GLY A 50 -4.36 3.41 -12.25
N GLU A 51 -3.78 2.22 -12.05
CA GLU A 51 -4.49 0.94 -12.11
C GLU A 51 -4.74 0.41 -10.70
N VAL A 52 -5.94 -0.10 -10.43
CA VAL A 52 -6.24 -0.91 -9.25
C VAL A 52 -6.16 -2.38 -9.65
N VAL A 53 -5.22 -3.11 -9.07
CA VAL A 53 -5.01 -4.54 -9.30
C VAL A 53 -5.42 -5.34 -8.08
N GLY A 54 -6.30 -6.34 -8.27
CA GLY A 54 -6.69 -7.30 -7.24
C GLY A 54 -5.82 -8.55 -7.29
N LEU A 55 -5.21 -8.93 -6.15
CA LEU A 55 -4.52 -10.20 -5.97
C LEU A 55 -5.43 -11.16 -5.23
N LEU A 56 -6.10 -12.05 -5.95
CA LEU A 56 -7.19 -12.90 -5.49
C LEU A 56 -6.73 -14.36 -5.34
N GLY A 57 -7.54 -15.18 -4.68
CA GLY A 57 -7.30 -16.63 -4.53
C GLY A 57 -7.77 -17.12 -3.15
N PRO A 58 -7.87 -18.43 -2.93
CA PRO A 58 -8.31 -19.02 -1.67
C PRO A 58 -7.29 -18.79 -0.54
N ASN A 59 -7.70 -19.13 0.69
CA ASN A 59 -6.81 -19.09 1.84
C ASN A 59 -5.66 -20.08 1.66
N GLY A 60 -4.43 -19.65 1.98
CA GLY A 60 -3.24 -20.48 1.81
C GLY A 60 -2.69 -20.56 0.37
N ALA A 61 -3.31 -19.90 -0.61
CA ALA A 61 -2.86 -19.89 -2.00
C ALA A 61 -1.52 -19.18 -2.25
N GLY A 62 -0.98 -18.45 -1.27
CA GLY A 62 0.28 -17.72 -1.43
C GLY A 62 0.13 -16.20 -1.64
N LYS A 63 -1.11 -15.64 -1.64
CA LYS A 63 -1.38 -14.20 -1.84
C LYS A 63 -0.58 -13.30 -0.90
N THR A 64 -0.82 -13.43 0.40
CA THR A 64 -0.17 -12.62 1.44
C THR A 64 1.36 -12.79 1.41
N THR A 65 1.86 -13.98 1.11
CA THR A 65 3.29 -14.24 0.97
C THR A 65 3.87 -13.50 -0.25
N SER A 66 3.23 -13.58 -1.40
CA SER A 66 3.63 -12.85 -2.62
C SER A 66 3.58 -11.33 -2.37
N PHE A 67 2.52 -10.84 -1.76
CA PHE A 67 2.36 -9.44 -1.38
C PHE A 67 3.47 -8.96 -0.45
N ARG A 68 3.77 -9.71 0.63
CA ARG A 68 4.84 -9.37 1.59
C ARG A 68 6.24 -9.42 0.98
N MET A 69 6.52 -10.32 0.03
CA MET A 69 7.76 -10.30 -0.76
C MET A 69 7.86 -9.04 -1.60
N THR A 70 6.76 -8.65 -2.25
CA THR A 70 6.67 -7.43 -3.06
C THR A 70 6.87 -6.16 -2.22
N CYS A 71 6.40 -6.14 -0.98
CA CYS A 71 6.64 -5.03 -0.04
C CYS A 71 8.08 -5.02 0.54
N GLY A 72 8.85 -6.11 0.43
CA GLY A 72 10.15 -6.25 1.09
C GLY A 72 10.05 -6.51 2.60
N LEU A 73 8.89 -7.03 3.06
CA LEU A 73 8.68 -7.49 4.44
C LEU A 73 9.30 -8.87 4.67
N ILE A 74 9.33 -9.71 3.63
CA ILE A 74 10.02 -10.99 3.62
C ILE A 74 10.86 -11.11 2.36
N ALA A 75 12.01 -11.77 2.46
CA ALA A 75 12.86 -12.04 1.31
C ALA A 75 12.29 -13.18 0.45
N ALA A 76 12.32 -13.03 -0.86
CA ALA A 76 12.06 -14.12 -1.81
C ALA A 76 13.25 -15.09 -1.83
N ASN A 77 13.00 -16.37 -2.13
CA ASN A 77 14.05 -17.35 -2.40
C ASN A 77 14.55 -17.26 -3.83
N ALA A 78 13.69 -16.84 -4.77
CA ALA A 78 14.04 -16.55 -6.16
C ALA A 78 13.03 -15.56 -6.75
N GLY A 79 13.34 -15.04 -7.95
CA GLY A 79 12.54 -14.04 -8.64
C GLY A 79 12.95 -12.62 -8.30
N LYS A 80 12.29 -11.65 -8.95
CA LYS A 80 12.65 -10.24 -8.87
C LYS A 80 11.43 -9.35 -8.63
N VAL A 81 11.67 -8.18 -8.05
CA VAL A 81 10.71 -7.10 -7.87
C VAL A 81 11.29 -5.82 -8.43
N PHE A 82 10.52 -5.14 -9.29
CA PHE A 82 10.90 -3.87 -9.88
C PHE A 82 9.90 -2.78 -9.50
N LEU A 83 10.41 -1.59 -9.17
CA LEU A 83 9.62 -0.36 -9.05
C LEU A 83 10.05 0.58 -10.18
N GLY A 84 9.18 0.72 -11.20
CA GLY A 84 9.58 1.29 -12.48
C GLY A 84 10.69 0.47 -13.13
N GLU A 85 11.87 1.08 -13.32
CA GLU A 85 13.05 0.42 -13.90
C GLU A 85 14.01 -0.14 -12.84
N ASP A 86 13.83 0.22 -11.56
CA ASP A 86 14.72 -0.15 -10.47
C ASP A 86 14.47 -1.58 -9.97
N ASP A 87 15.50 -2.42 -9.96
CA ASP A 87 15.49 -3.73 -9.28
C ASP A 87 15.58 -3.53 -7.76
N VAL A 88 14.45 -3.69 -7.09
CA VAL A 88 14.33 -3.50 -5.63
C VAL A 88 14.30 -4.82 -4.86
N SER A 89 14.65 -5.93 -5.49
CA SER A 89 14.54 -7.29 -4.92
C SER A 89 15.24 -7.41 -3.58
N SER A 90 16.43 -6.81 -3.45
CA SER A 90 17.23 -6.79 -2.21
C SER A 90 16.88 -5.65 -1.25
N TRP A 91 16.01 -4.70 -1.65
CA TRP A 91 15.69 -3.57 -0.81
C TRP A 91 14.74 -3.96 0.32
N PRO A 92 15.05 -3.61 1.58
CA PRO A 92 14.10 -3.76 2.67
C PRO A 92 12.93 -2.79 2.51
N MET A 93 11.80 -3.07 3.17
CA MET A 93 10.57 -2.31 3.05
C MET A 93 10.76 -0.79 3.22
N TYR A 94 11.54 -0.35 4.22
CA TYR A 94 11.74 1.09 4.48
C TYR A 94 12.40 1.81 3.30
N ARG A 95 13.29 1.13 2.56
CA ARG A 95 13.93 1.68 1.38
C ARG A 95 12.97 1.73 0.19
N ARG A 96 12.15 0.67 -0.02
CA ARG A 96 11.07 0.69 -1.02
C ARG A 96 10.06 1.81 -0.75
N ALA A 97 9.77 2.09 0.54
CA ALA A 97 8.88 3.19 0.91
C ALA A 97 9.48 4.58 0.64
N ARG A 98 10.77 4.81 0.98
CA ARG A 98 11.41 6.13 0.85
C ARG A 98 11.90 6.43 -0.57
N GLU A 99 12.65 5.51 -1.16
CA GLU A 99 13.30 5.69 -2.46
C GLU A 99 12.39 5.19 -3.59
N GLY A 100 11.77 4.00 -3.40
CA GLY A 100 10.84 3.41 -4.36
C GLY A 100 9.43 4.01 -4.34
N ARG A 101 9.14 4.96 -3.44
CA ARG A 101 7.84 5.64 -3.33
C ARG A 101 6.66 4.65 -3.24
N MET A 102 6.83 3.59 -2.44
CA MET A 102 5.81 2.59 -2.17
C MET A 102 5.11 2.93 -0.84
N GLY A 103 3.81 3.22 -0.88
CA GLY A 103 2.97 3.29 0.31
C GLY A 103 2.50 1.90 0.72
N TYR A 104 2.40 1.62 2.01
CA TYR A 104 1.92 0.34 2.52
C TYR A 104 0.89 0.53 3.63
N LEU A 105 -0.25 -0.12 3.48
CA LEU A 105 -1.30 -0.22 4.47
C LEU A 105 -1.38 -1.67 4.96
N PRO A 106 -0.95 -1.98 6.20
CA PRO A 106 -1.02 -3.32 6.75
C PRO A 106 -2.45 -3.74 7.10
N GLN A 107 -2.65 -5.06 7.25
CA GLN A 107 -3.88 -5.65 7.75
C GLN A 107 -4.15 -5.20 9.21
N ASP A 108 -3.11 -5.21 10.04
CA ASP A 108 -3.19 -4.78 11.44
C ASP A 108 -3.24 -3.26 11.56
N ARG A 109 -3.78 -2.82 12.72
CA ARG A 109 -3.88 -1.39 13.05
C ARG A 109 -2.51 -0.73 13.03
N SER A 110 -2.36 0.32 12.25
CA SER A 110 -1.09 1.02 12.07
C SER A 110 -1.06 2.42 12.67
N VAL A 111 -2.17 2.90 13.22
CA VAL A 111 -2.30 4.22 13.86
C VAL A 111 -2.02 4.18 15.36
N PHE A 112 -1.53 5.27 15.90
CA PHE A 112 -1.24 5.42 17.33
C PHE A 112 -2.54 5.72 18.08
N GLY A 113 -3.02 4.74 18.87
CA GLY A 113 -4.29 4.82 19.56
C GLY A 113 -4.36 5.91 20.64
N SER A 114 -3.23 6.26 21.26
CA SER A 114 -3.13 7.32 22.29
C SER A 114 -3.11 8.75 21.72
N LEU A 115 -2.97 8.90 20.41
CA LEU A 115 -2.93 10.20 19.75
C LEU A 115 -4.27 10.54 19.11
N SER A 116 -4.55 11.85 18.97
CA SER A 116 -5.67 12.31 18.16
C SER A 116 -5.45 12.06 16.67
N THR A 117 -6.53 12.14 15.88
CA THR A 117 -6.50 11.99 14.43
C THR A 117 -5.46 12.89 13.78
N GLU A 118 -5.47 14.18 14.10
CA GLU A 118 -4.49 15.14 13.56
C GLU A 118 -3.07 14.88 14.07
N LYS A 119 -2.88 14.50 15.35
CA LYS A 119 -1.56 14.19 15.90
C LYS A 119 -0.95 12.95 15.23
N ASN A 120 -1.73 11.97 14.81
CA ASN A 120 -1.26 10.84 14.01
C ASN A 120 -0.66 11.30 12.66
N LEU A 121 -1.28 12.28 12.00
CA LEU A 121 -0.74 12.85 10.75
C LEU A 121 0.51 13.71 11.02
N TYR A 122 0.49 14.54 12.07
CA TYR A 122 1.65 15.38 12.44
C TYR A 122 2.87 14.52 12.75
N LEU A 123 2.73 13.45 13.54
CA LEU A 123 3.83 12.54 13.86
C LEU A 123 4.38 11.86 12.59
N ALA A 124 3.51 11.38 11.70
CA ALA A 124 3.94 10.79 10.44
C ALA A 124 4.67 11.80 9.55
N MET A 125 4.21 13.05 9.48
CA MET A 125 4.89 14.12 8.75
C MET A 125 6.25 14.46 9.35
N GLU A 126 6.41 14.35 10.66
CA GLU A 126 7.68 14.55 11.35
C GLU A 126 8.69 13.46 10.99
N LEU A 127 8.28 12.20 11.07
CA LEU A 127 9.10 11.05 10.68
C LEU A 127 9.53 11.09 9.20
N LEU A 128 8.70 11.69 8.35
CA LEU A 128 9.00 11.92 6.93
C LEU A 128 9.82 13.20 6.68
N ASN A 129 10.25 13.91 7.73
CA ASN A 129 10.98 15.18 7.64
C ASN A 129 10.26 16.24 6.80
N ILE A 130 8.92 16.26 6.80
CA ILE A 130 8.15 17.31 6.13
C ILE A 130 8.36 18.63 6.89
N PRO A 131 8.74 19.74 6.19
CA PRO A 131 8.99 21.03 6.84
C PRO A 131 7.80 21.52 7.67
N ARG A 132 8.04 22.03 8.87
CA ARG A 132 7.00 22.52 9.81
C ARG A 132 6.00 23.48 9.14
N SER A 133 6.50 24.40 8.32
CA SER A 133 5.67 25.39 7.59
C SER A 133 4.64 24.75 6.63
N LYS A 134 4.84 23.50 6.20
CA LYS A 134 3.94 22.79 5.28
C LYS A 134 2.96 21.84 6.00
N ARG A 135 3.25 21.48 7.28
CA ARG A 135 2.51 20.44 7.98
C ARG A 135 1.05 20.82 8.23
N LYS A 136 0.78 22.05 8.69
CA LYS A 136 -0.60 22.52 8.99
C LYS A 136 -1.48 22.41 7.75
N LYS A 137 -1.05 23.00 6.64
CA LYS A 137 -1.78 22.96 5.37
C LYS A 137 -2.01 21.53 4.87
N LYS A 138 -0.96 20.69 4.86
CA LYS A 138 -1.06 19.30 4.40
C LYS A 138 -1.97 18.44 5.30
N CYS A 139 -1.93 18.65 6.62
CA CYS A 139 -2.81 18.00 7.58
C CYS A 139 -4.27 18.36 7.31
N GLU A 140 -4.58 19.65 7.16
CA GLU A 140 -5.93 20.13 6.88
C GLU A 140 -6.48 19.58 5.54
N GLU A 141 -5.67 19.61 4.48
CA GLU A 141 -6.03 19.05 3.17
C GLU A 141 -6.38 17.56 3.26
N LEU A 142 -5.55 16.75 3.94
CA LEU A 142 -5.82 15.33 4.12
C LEU A 142 -7.05 15.07 4.98
N LEU A 143 -7.20 15.75 6.10
CA LEU A 143 -8.37 15.58 6.97
C LEU A 143 -9.68 15.89 6.24
N LYS A 144 -9.70 16.92 5.39
CA LYS A 144 -10.86 17.26 4.55
C LYS A 144 -11.07 16.23 3.44
N LYS A 145 -10.02 15.86 2.70
CA LYS A 145 -10.08 14.87 1.62
C LYS A 145 -10.64 13.52 2.09
N PHE A 146 -10.25 13.08 3.28
CA PHE A 146 -10.67 11.79 3.86
C PHE A 146 -11.90 11.89 4.76
N ASN A 147 -12.60 13.03 4.79
CA ASN A 147 -13.77 13.27 5.64
C ASN A 147 -13.48 12.96 7.13
N LEU A 148 -12.35 13.45 7.64
CA LEU A 148 -11.87 13.25 9.02
C LEU A 148 -11.82 14.57 9.80
N TRP A 149 -12.21 15.70 9.19
CA TRP A 149 -12.10 17.01 9.82
C TRP A 149 -12.93 17.11 11.10
N HIS A 150 -14.14 16.52 11.12
CA HIS A 150 -15.04 16.53 12.25
C HIS A 150 -14.48 15.79 13.48
N VAL A 151 -13.64 14.76 13.25
CA VAL A 151 -12.99 13.94 14.30
C VAL A 151 -11.50 14.26 14.48
N ARG A 152 -11.01 15.40 13.98
CA ARG A 152 -9.57 15.72 14.01
C ARG A 152 -8.94 15.72 15.39
N LYS A 153 -9.71 16.13 16.43
CA LYS A 153 -9.24 16.16 17.84
C LYS A 153 -9.58 14.88 18.61
N THR A 154 -10.33 13.95 18.03
CA THR A 154 -10.71 12.68 18.67
C THR A 154 -9.50 11.78 18.82
N ILE A 155 -9.28 11.22 20.02
CA ILE A 155 -8.23 10.22 20.29
C ILE A 155 -8.63 8.91 19.63
N VAL A 156 -7.77 8.38 18.78
CA VAL A 156 -8.05 7.23 17.90
C VAL A 156 -8.50 5.98 18.65
N GLY A 157 -7.86 5.67 19.78
CA GLY A 157 -8.10 4.45 20.58
C GLY A 157 -8.87 4.69 21.86
N ALA A 158 -9.56 5.84 22.02
CA ALA A 158 -10.37 6.08 23.21
C ALA A 158 -11.42 4.97 23.34
N GLY A 159 -11.46 4.32 24.51
CA GLY A 159 -12.37 3.23 24.81
C GLY A 159 -13.83 3.70 24.86
N GLY A 160 -14.77 2.79 24.62
CA GLY A 160 -16.20 3.08 24.59
C GLY A 160 -16.62 3.82 23.32
N THR A 161 -17.53 4.79 23.45
CA THR A 161 -18.07 5.59 22.32
C THR A 161 -17.21 6.78 21.89
N GLY A 162 -16.04 6.98 22.51
CA GLY A 162 -15.21 8.18 22.33
C GLY A 162 -14.12 8.10 21.25
N GLY A 163 -13.83 6.93 20.67
CA GLY A 163 -12.79 6.72 19.67
C GLY A 163 -13.28 6.83 18.23
N LEU A 164 -12.37 6.65 17.27
CA LEU A 164 -12.73 6.58 15.84
C LEU A 164 -13.51 5.29 15.53
N SER A 165 -14.50 5.38 14.66
CA SER A 165 -15.10 4.21 14.01
C SER A 165 -14.08 3.43 13.21
N GLY A 166 -14.39 2.17 12.84
CA GLY A 166 -13.52 1.36 11.98
C GLY A 166 -13.18 2.05 10.67
N GLY A 167 -14.19 2.66 10.03
CA GLY A 167 -14.04 3.37 8.77
C GLY A 167 -13.21 4.65 8.89
N GLU A 168 -13.45 5.48 9.89
CA GLU A 168 -12.65 6.68 10.13
C GLU A 168 -11.18 6.31 10.37
N ARG A 169 -10.96 5.25 11.14
CA ARG A 169 -9.60 4.75 11.40
C ARG A 169 -8.93 4.28 10.10
N ARG A 170 -9.64 3.52 9.27
CA ARG A 170 -9.10 3.04 8.00
C ARG A 170 -8.78 4.17 7.04
N ARG A 171 -9.65 5.19 6.97
CA ARG A 171 -9.37 6.41 6.19
C ARG A 171 -8.17 7.18 6.71
N LEU A 172 -7.97 7.25 8.03
CA LEU A 172 -6.77 7.87 8.63
C LEU A 172 -5.49 7.10 8.28
N GLU A 173 -5.53 5.77 8.29
CA GLU A 173 -4.40 4.92 7.89
C GLU A 173 -4.02 5.15 6.43
N ILE A 174 -5.00 5.22 5.52
CA ILE A 174 -4.77 5.53 4.11
C ILE A 174 -4.21 6.96 3.97
N ALA A 175 -4.81 7.96 4.63
CA ALA A 175 -4.32 9.35 4.60
C ALA A 175 -2.87 9.45 5.06
N ARG A 176 -2.48 8.67 6.07
CA ARG A 176 -1.11 8.61 6.56
C ARG A 176 -0.16 7.97 5.54
N ALA A 177 -0.57 6.89 4.86
CA ALA A 177 0.23 6.25 3.82
C ALA A 177 0.49 7.19 2.63
N LEU A 178 -0.41 8.12 2.35
CA LEU A 178 -0.25 9.11 1.27
C LEU A 178 0.72 10.26 1.60
N LEU A 179 1.11 10.43 2.85
CA LEU A 179 2.06 11.50 3.24
C LEU A 179 3.42 11.37 2.54
N SER A 180 3.83 10.15 2.21
CA SER A 180 5.06 9.87 1.45
C SER A 180 4.94 10.18 -0.05
N GLU A 181 3.78 10.62 -0.54
CA GLU A 181 3.47 10.84 -1.96
C GLU A 181 3.82 9.62 -2.84
N PRO A 182 3.23 8.45 -2.54
CA PRO A 182 3.59 7.20 -3.19
C PRO A 182 3.20 7.19 -4.67
N GLN A 183 3.95 6.44 -5.47
CA GLN A 183 3.56 6.09 -6.86
C GLN A 183 2.68 4.85 -6.89
N ILE A 184 2.88 3.97 -5.91
CA ILE A 184 2.08 2.77 -5.70
C ILE A 184 1.65 2.65 -4.24
N LEU A 185 0.40 2.25 -4.02
CA LEU A 185 -0.16 1.97 -2.70
C LEU A 185 -0.47 0.48 -2.58
N MET A 186 0.15 -0.17 -1.61
CA MET A 186 -0.03 -1.57 -1.29
C MET A 186 -1.05 -1.70 -0.16
N LEU A 187 -2.21 -2.30 -0.41
CA LEU A 187 -3.31 -2.43 0.54
C LEU A 187 -3.50 -3.90 0.95
N ASP A 188 -3.12 -4.24 2.18
CA ASP A 188 -3.30 -5.58 2.75
C ASP A 188 -4.63 -5.62 3.51
N GLU A 189 -5.62 -6.30 2.94
CA GLU A 189 -6.98 -6.46 3.46
C GLU A 189 -7.65 -5.12 3.87
N PRO A 190 -7.81 -4.15 2.94
CA PRO A 190 -8.38 -2.85 3.27
C PRO A 190 -9.84 -2.91 3.74
N PHE A 191 -10.59 -3.95 3.39
CA PHE A 191 -12.00 -4.12 3.72
C PHE A 191 -12.25 -5.02 4.94
N ALA A 192 -11.19 -5.54 5.58
CA ALA A 192 -11.33 -6.44 6.72
C ALA A 192 -11.94 -5.72 7.94
N ASN A 193 -12.89 -6.40 8.60
CA ASN A 193 -13.51 -5.94 9.85
C ASN A 193 -14.19 -4.56 9.77
N VAL A 194 -14.73 -4.19 8.61
CA VAL A 194 -15.51 -2.97 8.40
C VAL A 194 -16.93 -3.30 7.91
N ASP A 195 -17.89 -2.42 8.24
CA ASP A 195 -19.27 -2.57 7.79
C ASP A 195 -19.44 -2.24 6.29
N PRO A 196 -20.53 -2.69 5.64
CA PRO A 196 -20.73 -2.51 4.20
C PRO A 196 -20.73 -1.06 3.72
N ASN A 197 -21.23 -0.11 4.53
CA ASN A 197 -21.21 1.31 4.15
C ASN A 197 -19.79 1.84 4.13
N THR A 198 -19.01 1.47 5.14
CA THR A 198 -17.57 1.77 5.20
C THR A 198 -16.80 1.16 4.04
N VAL A 199 -17.10 -0.07 3.62
CA VAL A 199 -16.50 -0.67 2.42
C VAL A 199 -16.71 0.22 1.20
N THR A 200 -17.94 0.69 0.98
CA THR A 200 -18.26 1.60 -0.14
C THR A 200 -17.50 2.92 -0.08
N GLU A 201 -17.32 3.50 1.12
CA GLU A 201 -16.52 4.72 1.30
C GLU A 201 -15.03 4.48 0.98
N ILE A 202 -14.47 3.36 1.43
CA ILE A 202 -13.07 2.99 1.14
C ILE A 202 -12.88 2.71 -0.35
N GLN A 203 -13.81 2.00 -1.00
CA GLN A 203 -13.82 1.78 -2.44
C GLN A 203 -13.79 3.09 -3.22
N LYS A 204 -14.60 4.08 -2.82
CA LYS A 204 -14.61 5.41 -3.42
C LYS A 204 -13.25 6.09 -3.29
N VAL A 205 -12.65 6.09 -2.09
CA VAL A 205 -11.33 6.65 -1.84
C VAL A 205 -10.26 5.98 -2.73
N ILE A 206 -10.25 4.65 -2.82
CA ILE A 206 -9.30 3.91 -3.65
C ILE A 206 -9.46 4.29 -5.12
N SER A 207 -10.70 4.38 -5.62
CA SER A 207 -10.99 4.75 -7.01
C SER A 207 -10.55 6.19 -7.32
N GLU A 208 -10.76 7.14 -6.40
CA GLU A 208 -10.29 8.52 -6.53
C GLU A 208 -8.75 8.60 -6.60
N LEU A 209 -8.05 7.85 -5.73
CA LEU A 209 -6.58 7.79 -5.74
C LEU A 209 -6.03 7.19 -7.04
N SER A 210 -6.68 6.15 -7.56
CA SER A 210 -6.35 5.56 -8.85
C SER A 210 -6.53 6.57 -9.99
N ALA A 211 -7.65 7.31 -10.01
CA ALA A 211 -7.91 8.37 -10.98
C ALA A 211 -6.89 9.54 -10.88
N GLU A 212 -6.30 9.77 -9.71
CA GLU A 212 -5.18 10.71 -9.50
C GLU A 212 -3.84 10.17 -10.02
N GLY A 213 -3.80 8.95 -10.55
CA GLY A 213 -2.61 8.32 -11.14
C GLY A 213 -1.79 7.48 -10.16
N ILE A 214 -2.28 7.18 -8.96
CA ILE A 214 -1.62 6.27 -8.02
C ILE A 214 -1.92 4.83 -8.43
N ALA A 215 -0.89 4.00 -8.63
CA ALA A 215 -1.04 2.57 -8.82
C ALA A 215 -1.46 1.91 -7.50
N ILE A 216 -2.36 0.93 -7.53
CA ILE A 216 -2.87 0.31 -6.30
C ILE A 216 -2.88 -1.21 -6.45
N LEU A 217 -2.26 -1.92 -5.49
CA LEU A 217 -2.37 -3.37 -5.36
C LEU A 217 -3.14 -3.72 -4.10
N ILE A 218 -4.19 -4.52 -4.26
CA ILE A 218 -5.06 -4.93 -3.17
C ILE A 218 -5.03 -6.45 -3.02
N THR A 219 -4.91 -6.93 -1.78
CA THR A 219 -5.26 -8.29 -1.41
C THR A 219 -6.35 -8.25 -0.34
N ASP A 220 -7.45 -8.97 -0.52
CA ASP A 220 -8.57 -9.00 0.43
C ASP A 220 -9.32 -10.32 0.35
N HIS A 221 -10.01 -10.67 1.44
CA HIS A 221 -10.95 -11.80 1.49
C HIS A 221 -12.32 -11.43 0.91
N GLN A 222 -12.67 -10.15 0.90
CA GLN A 222 -13.90 -9.64 0.31
C GLN A 222 -13.73 -9.51 -1.21
N ILE A 223 -13.87 -10.65 -1.89
CA ILE A 223 -13.65 -10.79 -3.34
C ILE A 223 -14.51 -9.78 -4.11
N ASP A 224 -15.81 -9.70 -3.77
CA ASP A 224 -16.78 -8.88 -4.48
C ASP A 224 -16.38 -7.40 -4.39
N ALA A 225 -16.04 -6.93 -3.17
CA ALA A 225 -15.63 -5.55 -2.94
C ALA A 225 -14.34 -5.20 -3.72
N THR A 226 -13.38 -6.12 -3.79
CA THR A 226 -12.15 -5.94 -4.55
C THR A 226 -12.40 -5.91 -6.05
N MET A 227 -13.19 -6.86 -6.57
CA MET A 227 -13.48 -6.97 -8.01
C MET A 227 -14.35 -5.81 -8.53
N GLU A 228 -15.20 -5.22 -7.69
CA GLU A 228 -16.01 -4.04 -8.05
C GLU A 228 -15.14 -2.85 -8.46
N ILE A 229 -13.97 -2.65 -7.83
CA ILE A 229 -13.09 -1.50 -8.07
C ILE A 229 -11.83 -1.82 -8.89
N ALA A 230 -11.45 -3.10 -9.00
CA ALA A 230 -10.27 -3.49 -9.76
C ALA A 230 -10.48 -3.31 -11.27
N GLN A 231 -9.44 -2.83 -11.96
CA GLN A 231 -9.38 -2.87 -13.42
C GLN A 231 -8.74 -4.16 -13.93
N TYR A 232 -7.90 -4.77 -13.09
CA TYR A 232 -7.23 -6.02 -13.43
C TYR A 232 -7.10 -6.93 -12.21
N CYS A 233 -7.14 -8.24 -12.39
CA CYS A 233 -7.03 -9.21 -11.31
C CYS A 233 -6.05 -10.32 -11.68
N TYR A 234 -5.32 -10.80 -10.67
CA TYR A 234 -4.55 -12.04 -10.72
C TYR A 234 -5.14 -13.01 -9.71
N VAL A 235 -5.49 -14.20 -10.13
CA VAL A 235 -5.95 -15.26 -9.23
C VAL A 235 -4.78 -16.19 -8.94
N ILE A 236 -4.37 -16.24 -7.68
CA ILE A 236 -3.33 -17.18 -7.21
C ILE A 236 -4.02 -18.44 -6.68
N TYR A 237 -3.53 -19.58 -7.10
CA TYR A 237 -3.95 -20.89 -6.64
C TYR A 237 -2.71 -21.78 -6.51
N ASP A 238 -2.58 -22.46 -5.37
CA ASP A 238 -1.43 -23.34 -5.05
C ASP A 238 -0.06 -22.73 -5.37
N GLY A 239 0.14 -21.48 -4.96
CA GLY A 239 1.39 -20.74 -5.13
C GLY A 239 1.70 -20.27 -6.55
N GLN A 240 0.79 -20.40 -7.51
CA GLN A 240 0.97 -19.98 -8.91
C GLN A 240 -0.16 -19.07 -9.37
N VAL A 241 0.06 -18.31 -10.44
CA VAL A 241 -1.01 -17.54 -11.11
C VAL A 241 -1.83 -18.50 -11.95
N LEU A 242 -3.07 -18.76 -11.51
CA LEU A 242 -4.04 -19.61 -12.21
C LEU A 242 -4.57 -18.92 -13.47
N CYS A 243 -5.03 -17.68 -13.32
CA CYS A 243 -5.48 -16.82 -14.41
C CYS A 243 -5.35 -15.34 -14.05
N ASN A 244 -5.42 -14.50 -15.05
CA ASN A 244 -5.41 -13.06 -14.88
C ASN A 244 -6.22 -12.38 -16.00
N GLY A 245 -6.69 -11.16 -15.77
CA GLY A 245 -7.48 -10.42 -16.73
C GLY A 245 -8.32 -9.33 -16.05
N ASP A 246 -9.20 -8.69 -16.81
CA ASP A 246 -10.23 -7.86 -16.24
C ASP A 246 -11.18 -8.71 -15.36
N PRO A 247 -11.86 -8.11 -14.36
CA PRO A 247 -12.66 -8.86 -13.40
C PRO A 247 -13.75 -9.75 -14.05
N VAL A 248 -14.36 -9.31 -15.16
CA VAL A 248 -15.41 -10.10 -15.85
C VAL A 248 -14.82 -11.32 -16.53
N SER A 249 -13.66 -11.16 -17.17
CA SER A 249 -12.91 -12.26 -17.79
C SER A 249 -12.48 -13.29 -16.75
N VAL A 250 -11.98 -12.84 -15.58
CA VAL A 250 -11.58 -13.73 -14.47
C VAL A 250 -12.78 -14.48 -13.90
N LEU A 251 -13.94 -13.82 -13.71
CA LEU A 251 -15.18 -14.47 -13.26
C LEU A 251 -15.72 -15.50 -14.27
N SER A 252 -15.39 -15.34 -15.54
CA SER A 252 -15.81 -16.25 -16.62
C SER A 252 -14.83 -17.40 -16.84
N HIS A 253 -13.62 -17.34 -16.25
CA HIS A 253 -12.57 -18.34 -16.45
C HIS A 253 -12.98 -19.71 -15.87
N PRO A 254 -12.99 -20.82 -16.66
CA PRO A 254 -13.54 -22.10 -16.23
C PRO A 254 -12.90 -22.68 -14.97
N GLU A 255 -11.56 -22.65 -14.90
CA GLU A 255 -10.83 -23.19 -13.74
C GLU A 255 -11.00 -22.29 -12.51
N ALA A 256 -10.98 -20.95 -12.66
CA ALA A 256 -11.22 -20.04 -11.56
C ALA A 256 -12.65 -20.21 -10.99
N ARG A 257 -13.65 -20.42 -11.86
CA ARG A 257 -15.01 -20.75 -11.44
C ARG A 257 -15.06 -22.05 -10.63
N LYS A 258 -14.39 -23.10 -11.09
CA LYS A 258 -14.39 -24.39 -10.43
C LYS A 258 -13.64 -24.39 -9.10
N LEU A 259 -12.47 -23.75 -9.05
CA LEU A 259 -11.52 -23.86 -7.92
C LEU A 259 -11.67 -22.74 -6.87
N TYR A 260 -12.22 -21.58 -7.26
CA TYR A 260 -12.25 -20.41 -6.41
C TYR A 260 -13.64 -19.78 -6.24
N PHE A 261 -14.44 -19.70 -7.33
CA PHE A 261 -15.77 -19.08 -7.28
C PHE A 261 -16.92 -20.12 -7.19
N GLY A 262 -16.63 -21.41 -7.13
CA GLY A 262 -17.59 -22.51 -7.25
C GLY A 262 -18.75 -22.53 -6.25
N GLU A 263 -18.59 -21.86 -5.09
CA GLU A 263 -19.65 -21.73 -4.09
C GLU A 263 -20.69 -20.66 -4.46
N LYS A 264 -20.39 -19.77 -5.41
CA LYS A 264 -21.30 -18.70 -5.85
C LYS A 264 -22.31 -19.24 -6.85
N SER A 265 -23.60 -18.95 -6.59
CA SER A 265 -24.67 -19.27 -7.54
C SER A 265 -24.50 -18.46 -8.85
N GLN A 266 -25.07 -18.95 -9.95
CA GLN A 266 -25.09 -18.24 -11.22
C GLN A 266 -25.62 -16.80 -11.07
N GLN A 267 -26.71 -16.63 -10.31
CA GLN A 267 -27.32 -15.33 -10.03
C GLN A 267 -26.39 -14.37 -9.28
N GLN A 268 -25.60 -14.87 -8.32
CA GLN A 268 -24.62 -14.06 -7.58
C GLN A 268 -23.49 -13.57 -8.50
N LEU A 269 -23.02 -14.44 -9.41
CA LEU A 269 -21.99 -14.07 -10.38
C LEU A 269 -22.49 -13.01 -11.37
N GLU A 270 -23.71 -13.15 -11.87
CA GLU A 270 -24.34 -12.18 -12.79
C GLU A 270 -24.53 -10.82 -12.10
N ASN A 271 -25.00 -10.81 -10.85
CA ASN A 271 -25.15 -9.60 -10.06
C ASN A 271 -23.81 -8.91 -9.83
N LEU A 272 -22.75 -9.66 -9.52
CA LEU A 272 -21.41 -9.12 -9.35
C LEU A 272 -20.87 -8.53 -10.67
N MET A 273 -21.04 -9.23 -11.80
CA MET A 273 -20.65 -8.72 -13.12
C MET A 273 -21.38 -7.41 -13.47
N LYS A 274 -22.66 -7.31 -13.11
CA LYS A 274 -23.43 -6.06 -13.30
C LYS A 274 -22.87 -4.91 -12.48
N LYS A 275 -22.55 -5.14 -11.21
CA LYS A 275 -21.94 -4.14 -10.33
C LYS A 275 -20.57 -3.67 -10.85
N ILE A 276 -19.72 -4.62 -11.26
CA ILE A 276 -18.40 -4.31 -11.84
C ILE A 276 -18.54 -3.38 -13.05
N ARG A 277 -19.42 -3.71 -14.00
CA ARG A 277 -19.66 -2.88 -15.19
C ARG A 277 -20.18 -1.48 -14.84
N GLN A 278 -21.06 -1.37 -13.84
CA GLN A 278 -21.57 -0.08 -13.35
C GLN A 278 -20.47 0.76 -12.72
N HIS A 279 -19.58 0.14 -11.95
CA HIS A 279 -18.46 0.83 -11.30
C HIS A 279 -17.42 1.30 -12.32
N GLN A 280 -17.01 0.44 -13.25
CA GLN A 280 -16.07 0.77 -14.31
C GLN A 280 -16.57 1.92 -15.20
N GLY A 281 -17.88 2.00 -15.46
CA GLY A 281 -18.48 3.12 -16.20
C GLY A 281 -18.41 4.48 -15.47
N ARG A 282 -18.28 4.48 -14.14
CA ARG A 282 -18.19 5.72 -13.31
C ARG A 282 -16.76 6.27 -13.20
N TYR A 283 -15.76 5.40 -13.29
CA TYR A 283 -14.35 5.72 -13.02
C TYR A 283 -13.45 5.36 -14.21
N SER A 284 -13.94 5.53 -15.43
CA SER A 284 -13.09 5.46 -16.64
C SER A 284 -11.97 6.49 -16.49
N ALA A 285 -10.72 6.03 -16.50
CA ALA A 285 -9.54 6.87 -16.34
C ALA A 285 -9.54 8.01 -17.36
N PRO A 286 -9.07 9.22 -17.04
CA PRO A 286 -8.88 10.29 -18.01
C PRO A 286 -7.93 9.81 -19.11
N ALA A 287 -8.20 10.19 -20.36
CA ALA A 287 -7.48 9.74 -21.56
C ALA A 287 -5.99 10.13 -21.57
N ASP A 288 -5.58 11.07 -20.74
CA ASP A 288 -4.20 11.55 -20.65
C ASP A 288 -3.62 11.33 -19.24
N PRO A 289 -2.41 10.74 -19.14
CA PRO A 289 -1.72 10.64 -17.85
C PRO A 289 -1.40 12.05 -17.35
N PRO A 290 -1.53 12.31 -16.03
CA PRO A 290 -1.14 13.59 -15.48
C PRO A 290 0.34 13.88 -15.80
N PRO A 291 0.71 15.15 -16.06
CA PRO A 291 2.06 15.52 -16.45
C PRO A 291 3.05 15.04 -15.39
N ARG A 292 4.12 14.36 -15.82
CA ARG A 292 5.21 13.90 -14.94
C ARG A 292 5.66 15.10 -14.10
N ARG A 293 5.40 15.05 -12.79
CA ARG A 293 5.98 16.04 -11.86
C ARG A 293 7.49 15.90 -11.99
N ARG A 294 8.16 17.03 -12.34
CA ARG A 294 9.63 17.11 -12.47
C ARG A 294 10.28 16.42 -11.28
N GLU A 295 11.16 15.45 -11.56
CA GLU A 295 12.02 14.80 -10.60
C GLU A 295 12.68 15.85 -9.71
N ARG A 296 12.40 15.82 -8.41
CA ARG A 296 13.28 16.49 -7.47
C ARG A 296 14.49 15.60 -7.31
N VAL A 297 15.53 15.88 -8.08
CA VAL A 297 16.86 15.37 -7.81
C VAL A 297 17.22 15.82 -6.39
N TRP A 298 17.21 14.88 -5.48
CA TRP A 298 17.83 15.08 -4.17
C TRP A 298 19.33 15.16 -4.44
N ARG A 299 19.87 16.39 -4.60
CA ARG A 299 21.31 16.59 -4.58
C ARG A 299 21.77 16.14 -3.19
N THR A 300 22.39 14.99 -3.12
CA THR A 300 23.34 14.65 -2.08
C THR A 300 24.40 15.72 -2.13
N GLY A 301 24.54 16.46 -1.00
CA GLY A 301 25.53 17.53 -0.87
C GLY A 301 26.89 17.03 -1.35
N GLY A 302 27.55 17.87 -2.16
CA GLY A 302 28.80 17.57 -2.81
C GLY A 302 29.83 17.05 -1.82
N ASP A 303 30.39 15.94 -2.21
CA ASP A 303 31.61 15.40 -1.64
C ASP A 303 32.79 16.14 -2.30
N SER A 304 33.29 17.15 -1.59
CA SER A 304 34.64 17.66 -1.81
C SER A 304 35.58 16.71 -1.06
N GLY A 305 36.35 15.95 -1.83
CA GLY A 305 37.29 14.96 -1.33
C GLY A 305 38.26 15.53 -0.31
N GLU A 306 38.47 14.77 0.75
CA GLU A 306 39.75 14.63 1.47
C GLU A 306 39.62 13.42 2.39
N GLY A 307 40.68 12.60 2.37
CA GLY A 307 40.74 11.24 2.91
C GLY A 307 40.40 11.12 4.40
N ARG A 308 39.56 10.14 4.72
CA ARG A 308 39.41 9.62 6.09
C ARG A 308 39.90 8.18 6.16
N PRO A 309 40.73 7.86 7.20
CA PRO A 309 41.23 6.53 7.39
C PRO A 309 40.16 5.55 7.82
N ALA A 310 40.34 4.27 7.50
CA ALA A 310 39.44 3.16 7.83
C ALA A 310 39.26 3.01 9.36
N PRO A 311 38.06 2.63 9.84
CA PRO A 311 37.84 2.34 11.25
C PRO A 311 38.48 1.02 11.66
N PRO A 312 39.00 0.93 12.91
CA PRO A 312 39.62 -0.28 13.41
C PRO A 312 38.59 -1.40 13.65
N ARG A 313 39.02 -2.64 13.44
CA ARG A 313 38.28 -3.87 13.80
C ARG A 313 38.20 -3.96 15.31
N HIS A 314 37.00 -4.06 15.86
CA HIS A 314 36.78 -4.42 17.25
C HIS A 314 36.67 -5.94 17.38
N ALA A 315 37.53 -6.46 18.26
CA ALA A 315 37.38 -7.75 18.90
C ALA A 315 36.62 -7.55 20.22
N ASP A 316 35.82 -8.57 20.56
CA ASP A 316 35.41 -9.05 21.87
C ASP A 316 34.60 -8.16 22.85
N ASP A 317 33.38 -8.58 23.02
CA ASP A 317 32.67 -9.00 24.25
C ASP A 317 32.93 -8.18 25.55
N GLU A 318 31.92 -7.46 26.00
CA GLU A 318 31.60 -7.39 27.43
C GLU A 318 30.21 -6.77 27.71
N THR A 319 29.49 -7.49 28.56
CA THR A 319 28.20 -7.21 29.17
C THR A 319 28.09 -5.83 29.79
N ILE A 320 27.07 -5.03 29.42
CA ILE A 320 26.67 -3.84 30.15
C ILE A 320 25.28 -4.01 30.75
N ARG A 321 25.22 -4.02 32.10
CA ARG A 321 23.98 -3.93 32.89
C ARG A 321 23.38 -2.52 32.82
N PRO A 322 22.06 -2.36 32.87
CA PRO A 322 21.42 -1.04 32.83
C PRO A 322 21.43 -0.41 34.24
N THR A 323 22.05 0.72 34.40
CA THR A 323 21.83 1.63 35.56
C THR A 323 20.75 2.63 35.18
N GLY A 324 19.69 2.64 36.02
CA GLY A 324 18.57 3.56 35.85
C GLY A 324 18.96 5.02 36.06
N ARG A 325 18.43 5.88 35.22
CA ARG A 325 18.16 7.30 35.53
C ARG A 325 16.90 7.73 34.80
N SER A 326 15.97 8.30 35.59
CA SER A 326 14.73 8.92 35.16
C SER A 326 15.02 10.08 34.17
N GLY A 327 14.69 9.88 32.91
CA GLY A 327 14.67 10.92 31.89
C GLY A 327 13.26 11.51 31.77
N LYS A 328 13.12 12.79 32.09
CA LYS A 328 11.91 13.59 31.87
C LYS A 328 11.53 13.52 30.40
N ASN A 329 10.23 13.30 30.12
CA ASN A 329 9.62 13.39 28.80
C ASN A 329 9.73 14.82 28.26
N PHE A 330 10.67 15.07 27.34
CA PHE A 330 11.04 16.42 26.90
C PHE A 330 10.52 16.81 25.50
N PHE A 331 9.51 16.20 24.93
CA PHE A 331 9.21 16.46 23.51
C PHE A 331 7.73 16.65 23.11
N MET A 332 6.78 16.84 24.03
CA MET A 332 5.37 16.91 23.59
C MET A 332 4.57 18.17 23.99
N ASP A 333 5.04 18.98 24.92
CA ASP A 333 4.22 20.08 25.48
C ASP A 333 4.34 21.42 24.76
N ASP A 334 5.40 21.68 23.99
CA ASP A 334 5.67 22.99 23.37
C ASP A 334 4.93 23.27 22.04
N TYR A 335 4.06 22.37 21.57
CA TYR A 335 3.50 22.50 20.23
C TYR A 335 2.04 23.00 20.16
N PHE A 336 1.36 23.14 21.31
CA PHE A 336 -0.10 23.32 21.31
C PHE A 336 -0.65 24.50 22.14
N ASP A 337 0.20 25.36 22.70
CA ASP A 337 -0.21 26.46 23.61
C ASP A 337 -0.26 27.85 22.96
N GLU A 338 -0.46 27.99 21.66
CA GLU A 338 -0.76 29.30 21.09
C GLU A 338 -2.11 29.29 20.36
N GLU A 339 -3.01 30.15 20.89
CA GLU A 339 -4.26 30.67 20.35
C GLU A 339 -5.58 29.99 20.74
N ASP A 340 -6.02 30.24 21.99
CA ASP A 340 -7.44 30.54 22.24
C ASP A 340 -7.53 31.90 22.96
N PRO A 341 -8.24 32.90 22.43
CA PRO A 341 -8.41 34.19 23.12
C PRO A 341 -9.38 34.02 24.30
N PRO A 342 -9.23 34.80 25.39
CA PRO A 342 -10.00 34.62 26.61
C PRO A 342 -11.50 34.90 26.38
N ARG A 343 -12.35 33.94 26.71
CA ARG A 343 -13.80 34.15 26.80
C ARG A 343 -14.09 35.14 27.92
N ARG A 344 -14.56 36.32 27.57
CA ARG A 344 -15.14 37.28 28.52
C ARG A 344 -16.36 36.62 29.18
N ARG A 345 -16.29 36.51 30.51
CA ARG A 345 -17.46 36.26 31.36
C ARG A 345 -18.39 37.46 31.31
N LYS A 346 -19.63 37.23 31.04
CA LYS A 346 -20.79 37.95 31.56
C LYS A 346 -21.72 36.93 32.23
#